data_37809683c6bf0c3f575e5199c95b77b7
#
_entry.id   37809683c6bf0c3f575e5199c95b77b7
#
_cell.length_a   1.000
_cell.length_b   1.000
_cell.length_c   1.000
_cell.angle_alpha   90.00
_cell.angle_beta   90.00
_cell.angle_gamma   90.00
#
_symmetry.space_group_name_H-M   'P 1'
#
loop_
_entity.id
_entity.type
_entity.pdbx_description
1 polymer ?
#
loop_
_entity_poly.entity_id
_entity_poly.type
_entity_poly.pdbx_seq_one_letter_code
_entity_poly.pdbx_strand_id
1 'polypeptide(L)'
;MKGLILSGGKGTRLRPLTYTSAKQLVPIANKPILFYGIEALAAAGINDIGIVVGDTKSEIHKAVGDGSQWDISVTFIEQDAPRGLAHAVLISESFLGDQPFVMYLGDNLLASGIKPLVEEFSTKRPAAQILLTQVPDPQRFGVAELDGDTVVRLVENPENPKSDLALVGVYLFGPEIFESFKKTSNSSYNWLNKTC
;
A
#
# COMPACT_ATOMS: atom_id res chain seq x y z
N MET A 1 -8.11 11.70 -7.97
CA MET A 1 -7.32 10.53 -7.49
C MET A 1 -7.42 10.47 -5.98
N LYS A 2 -7.57 9.29 -5.40
CA LYS A 2 -7.64 9.09 -3.94
C LYS A 2 -6.40 8.36 -3.42
N GLY A 3 -6.13 8.47 -2.12
CA GLY A 3 -5.13 7.67 -1.43
C GLY A 3 -5.79 6.53 -0.64
N LEU A 4 -5.16 5.37 -0.60
CA LEU A 4 -5.56 4.24 0.25
C LEU A 4 -4.33 3.73 0.99
N ILE A 5 -4.25 3.98 2.29
CA ILE A 5 -3.16 3.48 3.13
C ILE A 5 -3.60 2.20 3.82
N LEU A 6 -2.80 1.14 3.70
CA LEU A 6 -3.08 -0.12 4.37
C LEU A 6 -2.34 -0.21 5.70
N SER A 7 -3.08 -0.16 6.81
CA SER A 7 -2.57 -0.13 8.19
C SER A 7 -3.07 -1.29 9.07
N GLY A 8 -3.56 -2.38 8.47
CA GLY A 8 -4.19 -3.50 9.19
C GLY A 8 -3.29 -4.64 9.68
N GLY A 9 -1.97 -4.59 9.46
CA GLY A 9 -1.06 -5.71 9.76
C GLY A 9 -0.68 -5.82 11.23
N LYS A 10 -0.55 -7.06 11.76
CA LYS A 10 -0.22 -7.35 13.19
C LYS A 10 1.23 -7.06 13.60
N GLY A 11 2.15 -6.78 12.67
CA GLY A 11 3.54 -6.44 12.97
C GLY A 11 4.35 -7.51 13.71
N THR A 12 4.05 -8.79 13.55
CA THR A 12 4.66 -9.89 14.30
C THR A 12 6.18 -9.98 14.17
N ARG A 13 6.73 -9.54 13.04
CA ARG A 13 8.19 -9.51 12.76
C ARG A 13 8.94 -8.43 13.56
N LEU A 14 8.23 -7.42 14.07
CA LEU A 14 8.81 -6.31 14.86
C LEU A 14 8.62 -6.49 16.37
N ARG A 15 8.19 -7.67 16.82
CA ARG A 15 8.12 -7.97 18.25
C ARG A 15 9.52 -7.93 18.88
N PRO A 16 9.67 -7.38 20.10
CA PRO A 16 8.61 -7.04 21.07
C PRO A 16 7.96 -5.65 20.89
N LEU A 17 8.46 -4.78 20.01
CA LEU A 17 7.99 -3.40 19.85
C LEU A 17 6.50 -3.30 19.52
N THR A 18 5.95 -4.30 18.81
CA THR A 18 4.56 -4.34 18.36
C THR A 18 3.64 -5.23 19.21
N TYR A 19 4.04 -5.56 20.44
CA TYR A 19 3.12 -6.23 21.37
C TYR A 19 2.01 -5.30 21.88
N THR A 20 2.33 -4.02 22.02
CA THR A 20 1.45 -3.01 22.63
C THR A 20 1.13 -1.84 21.73
N SER A 21 1.64 -1.82 20.49
CA SER A 21 1.48 -0.69 19.59
C SER A 21 1.39 -1.12 18.13
N ALA A 22 0.62 -0.38 17.35
CA ALA A 22 0.56 -0.56 15.90
C ALA A 22 1.96 -0.40 15.28
N LYS A 23 2.36 -1.33 14.41
CA LYS A 23 3.67 -1.25 13.72
C LYS A 23 3.83 0.06 12.94
N GLN A 24 2.74 0.60 12.45
CA GLN A 24 2.69 1.84 11.67
C GLN A 24 2.88 3.10 12.54
N LEU A 25 2.82 2.96 13.86
CA LEU A 25 3.12 4.04 14.81
C LEU A 25 4.53 3.97 15.38
N VAL A 26 5.33 2.96 15.02
CA VAL A 26 6.75 2.90 15.37
C VAL A 26 7.46 4.13 14.81
N PRO A 27 8.16 4.91 15.65
CA PRO A 27 8.80 6.14 15.20
C PRO A 27 10.08 5.86 14.39
N ILE A 28 10.21 6.60 13.29
CA ILE A 28 11.45 6.72 12.52
C ILE A 28 11.82 8.20 12.54
N ALA A 29 13.01 8.53 13.02
CA ALA A 29 13.43 9.93 13.22
C ALA A 29 12.40 10.79 13.96
N ASN A 30 11.86 10.25 15.08
CA ASN A 30 10.88 10.88 15.99
C ASN A 30 9.47 11.11 15.40
N LYS A 31 9.14 10.49 14.26
CA LYS A 31 7.81 10.60 13.63
C LYS A 31 7.30 9.19 13.29
N PRO A 32 6.01 8.85 13.57
CA PRO A 32 5.41 7.59 13.18
C PRO A 32 5.59 7.30 11.69
N ILE A 33 5.95 6.05 11.34
CA ILE A 33 6.19 5.72 9.92
C ILE A 33 4.97 5.97 9.05
N LEU A 34 3.76 5.77 9.57
CA LEU A 34 2.50 6.07 8.89
C LEU A 34 2.41 7.52 8.38
N PHE A 35 2.95 8.46 9.16
CA PHE A 35 2.87 9.89 8.83
C PHE A 35 3.66 10.23 7.57
N TYR A 36 4.77 9.52 7.32
CA TYR A 36 5.52 9.69 6.06
C TYR A 36 4.69 9.30 4.84
N GLY A 37 3.90 8.22 4.94
CA GLY A 37 2.98 7.82 3.86
C GLY A 37 1.87 8.86 3.64
N ILE A 38 1.29 9.39 4.71
CA ILE A 38 0.28 10.46 4.64
C ILE A 38 0.87 11.71 3.98
N GLU A 39 2.03 12.16 4.45
CA GLU A 39 2.73 13.34 3.90
C GLU A 39 3.12 13.14 2.44
N ALA A 40 3.57 11.94 2.05
CA ALA A 40 3.91 11.64 0.66
C ALA A 40 2.69 11.73 -0.28
N LEU A 41 1.53 11.27 0.18
CA LEU A 41 0.26 11.41 -0.55
C LEU A 41 -0.19 12.87 -0.62
N ALA A 42 -0.19 13.59 0.49
CA ALA A 42 -0.54 15.02 0.55
C ALA A 42 0.38 15.87 -0.35
N ALA A 43 1.70 15.65 -0.32
CA ALA A 43 2.67 16.33 -1.17
C ALA A 43 2.50 16.01 -2.66
N ALA A 44 1.88 14.88 -3.01
CA ALA A 44 1.49 14.55 -4.37
C ALA A 44 0.12 15.13 -4.78
N GLY A 45 -0.52 15.94 -3.93
CA GLY A 45 -1.81 16.56 -4.18
C GLY A 45 -3.01 15.63 -3.95
N ILE A 46 -2.82 14.55 -3.20
CA ILE A 46 -3.89 13.59 -2.87
C ILE A 46 -4.41 13.90 -1.47
N ASN A 47 -5.57 14.58 -1.38
CA ASN A 47 -6.11 15.13 -0.15
C ASN A 47 -7.31 14.32 0.41
N ASP A 48 -7.80 13.31 -0.29
CA ASP A 48 -8.84 12.39 0.18
C ASP A 48 -8.21 11.00 0.38
N ILE A 49 -7.99 10.61 1.65
CA ILE A 49 -7.20 9.44 2.01
C ILE A 49 -8.04 8.48 2.87
N GLY A 50 -8.23 7.27 2.36
CA GLY A 50 -8.73 6.13 3.13
C GLY A 50 -7.60 5.44 3.90
N ILE A 51 -7.82 5.12 5.16
CA ILE A 51 -6.88 4.33 5.96
C ILE A 51 -7.56 3.03 6.39
N VAL A 52 -7.09 1.92 5.84
CA VAL A 52 -7.59 0.60 6.25
C VAL A 52 -6.96 0.22 7.58
N VAL A 53 -7.79 -0.04 8.57
CA VAL A 53 -7.37 -0.36 9.94
C VAL A 53 -7.92 -1.72 10.38
N GLY A 54 -7.22 -2.37 11.29
CA GLY A 54 -7.61 -3.65 11.89
C GLY A 54 -7.63 -3.57 13.41
N ASP A 55 -7.04 -4.55 14.08
CA ASP A 55 -7.01 -4.69 15.56
C ASP A 55 -6.49 -3.43 16.29
N THR A 56 -5.62 -2.65 15.66
CA THR A 56 -4.99 -1.43 16.21
C THR A 56 -5.71 -0.14 15.84
N LYS A 57 -6.98 -0.23 15.40
CA LYS A 57 -7.75 0.93 14.92
C LYS A 57 -7.78 2.10 15.90
N SER A 58 -7.98 1.84 17.18
CA SER A 58 -8.09 2.89 18.21
C SER A 58 -6.82 3.74 18.31
N GLU A 59 -5.64 3.10 18.19
CA GLU A 59 -4.35 3.78 18.23
C GLU A 59 -4.14 4.63 16.98
N ILE A 60 -4.45 4.07 15.80
CA ILE A 60 -4.33 4.77 14.53
C ILE A 60 -5.28 5.97 14.47
N HIS A 61 -6.55 5.80 14.87
CA HIS A 61 -7.51 6.90 14.96
C HIS A 61 -7.01 8.03 15.87
N LYS A 62 -6.51 7.69 17.06
CA LYS A 62 -5.98 8.67 18.00
C LYS A 62 -4.75 9.41 17.46
N ALA A 63 -3.88 8.73 16.73
CA ALA A 63 -2.65 9.31 16.20
C ALA A 63 -2.90 10.20 14.97
N VAL A 64 -3.81 9.80 14.08
CA VAL A 64 -4.07 10.48 12.80
C VAL A 64 -5.13 11.56 12.93
N GLY A 65 -6.17 11.34 13.75
CA GLY A 65 -7.30 12.24 13.83
C GLY A 65 -8.12 12.30 12.53
N ASP A 66 -8.62 13.47 12.22
CA ASP A 66 -9.41 13.75 11.01
C ASP A 66 -8.57 14.12 9.77
N GLY A 67 -7.26 14.24 9.93
CA GLY A 67 -6.33 14.62 8.87
C GLY A 67 -6.06 16.13 8.75
N SER A 68 -6.72 16.96 9.54
CA SER A 68 -6.60 18.43 9.46
C SER A 68 -5.16 18.94 9.63
N GLN A 69 -4.32 18.23 10.39
CA GLN A 69 -2.91 18.58 10.55
C GLN A 69 -2.07 18.51 9.26
N TRP A 70 -2.56 17.87 8.20
CA TRP A 70 -1.93 17.76 6.88
C TRP A 70 -2.78 18.39 5.76
N ASP A 71 -3.84 19.12 6.10
CA ASP A 71 -4.81 19.69 5.14
C ASP A 71 -5.45 18.63 4.24
N ILE A 72 -5.76 17.44 4.79
CA ILE A 72 -6.39 16.32 4.10
C ILE A 72 -7.68 15.90 4.82
N SER A 73 -8.53 15.15 4.09
CA SER A 73 -9.67 14.42 4.65
C SER A 73 -9.31 12.95 4.84
N VAL A 74 -9.56 12.40 6.03
CA VAL A 74 -9.29 10.99 6.35
C VAL A 74 -10.58 10.23 6.57
N THR A 75 -10.72 9.09 5.87
CA THR A 75 -11.77 8.10 6.08
C THR A 75 -11.16 6.80 6.58
N PHE A 76 -11.57 6.33 7.76
CA PHE A 76 -11.13 5.04 8.28
C PHE A 76 -12.03 3.92 7.77
N ILE A 77 -11.40 2.84 7.27
CA ILE A 77 -12.08 1.67 6.70
C ILE A 77 -11.67 0.46 7.54
N GLU A 78 -12.64 -0.18 8.19
CA GLU A 78 -12.34 -1.31 9.07
C GLU A 78 -12.22 -2.62 8.28
N GLN A 79 -11.11 -3.32 8.49
CA GLN A 79 -10.91 -4.68 8.02
C GLN A 79 -11.08 -5.64 9.21
N ASP A 80 -12.09 -6.49 9.16
CA ASP A 80 -12.49 -7.41 10.24
C ASP A 80 -11.43 -8.48 10.56
N ALA A 81 -10.63 -8.86 9.56
CA ALA A 81 -9.55 -9.84 9.70
C ALA A 81 -8.46 -9.58 8.63
N PRO A 82 -7.21 -10.01 8.87
CA PRO A 82 -6.10 -9.83 7.92
C PRO A 82 -6.23 -10.81 6.74
N ARG A 83 -7.12 -10.48 5.78
CA ARG A 83 -7.41 -11.29 4.59
C ARG A 83 -6.58 -10.89 3.36
N GLY A 84 -5.50 -10.13 3.56
CA GLY A 84 -4.59 -9.70 2.50
C GLY A 84 -4.95 -8.38 1.83
N LEU A 85 -4.07 -7.94 0.92
CA LEU A 85 -4.14 -6.62 0.27
C LEU A 85 -5.35 -6.48 -0.65
N ALA A 86 -5.66 -7.52 -1.45
CA ALA A 86 -6.82 -7.51 -2.35
C ALA A 86 -8.14 -7.30 -1.59
N HIS A 87 -8.31 -7.97 -0.44
CA HIS A 87 -9.48 -7.77 0.40
C HIS A 87 -9.56 -6.34 0.96
N ALA A 88 -8.43 -5.77 1.39
CA ALA A 88 -8.38 -4.39 1.85
C ALA A 88 -8.83 -3.39 0.77
N VAL A 89 -8.43 -3.62 -0.49
CA VAL A 89 -8.91 -2.80 -1.62
C VAL A 89 -10.39 -3.01 -1.87
N LEU A 90 -10.88 -4.26 -1.88
CA LEU A 90 -12.30 -4.56 -2.14
C LEU A 90 -13.24 -3.92 -1.11
N ILE A 91 -12.92 -3.96 0.18
CA ILE A 91 -13.76 -3.30 1.21
C ILE A 91 -13.70 -1.78 1.13
N SER A 92 -12.72 -1.22 0.42
CA SER A 92 -12.57 0.22 0.19
C SER A 92 -13.28 0.71 -1.07
N GLU A 93 -13.97 -0.17 -1.83
CA GLU A 93 -14.62 0.15 -3.10
C GLU A 93 -15.61 1.32 -2.96
N SER A 94 -16.42 1.35 -1.88
CA SER A 94 -17.37 2.44 -1.63
C SER A 94 -16.70 3.80 -1.39
N PHE A 95 -15.52 3.81 -0.76
CA PHE A 95 -14.71 5.01 -0.57
C PHE A 95 -14.04 5.44 -1.87
N LEU A 96 -13.41 4.50 -2.60
CA LEU A 96 -12.63 4.78 -3.79
C LEU A 96 -13.51 5.21 -4.99
N GLY A 97 -14.68 4.60 -5.14
CA GLY A 97 -15.59 4.84 -6.27
C GLY A 97 -14.91 4.52 -7.61
N ASP A 98 -15.24 5.33 -8.62
CA ASP A 98 -14.70 5.19 -9.97
C ASP A 98 -13.43 6.04 -10.20
N GLN A 99 -12.70 6.37 -9.13
CA GLN A 99 -11.50 7.19 -9.24
C GLN A 99 -10.23 6.32 -9.25
N PRO A 100 -9.19 6.73 -10.00
CA PRO A 100 -7.86 6.19 -9.82
C PRO A 100 -7.39 6.42 -8.39
N PHE A 101 -6.55 5.52 -7.87
CA PHE A 101 -6.05 5.63 -6.51
C PHE A 101 -4.61 5.14 -6.36
N VAL A 102 -3.94 5.68 -5.34
CA VAL A 102 -2.65 5.18 -4.85
C VAL A 102 -2.91 4.27 -3.66
N MET A 103 -2.53 3.00 -3.75
CA MET A 103 -2.43 2.10 -2.60
C MET A 103 -1.02 2.17 -2.02
N TYR A 104 -0.92 2.50 -0.73
CA TYR A 104 0.34 2.69 -0.01
C TYR A 104 0.36 1.79 1.23
N LEU A 105 1.38 0.96 1.38
CA LEU A 105 1.55 0.18 2.61
C LEU A 105 2.04 1.09 3.74
N GLY A 106 1.29 1.19 4.84
CA GLY A 106 1.49 2.17 5.91
C GLY A 106 2.76 2.01 6.74
N ASP A 107 3.59 0.99 6.46
CA ASP A 107 4.90 0.74 7.05
C ASP A 107 6.06 0.96 6.07
N ASN A 108 5.80 1.59 4.92
CA ASN A 108 6.83 1.95 3.96
C ASN A 108 7.32 3.39 4.15
N LEU A 109 8.59 3.59 3.87
CA LEU A 109 9.25 4.90 3.85
C LEU A 109 9.94 5.10 2.51
N LEU A 110 9.55 6.16 1.80
CA LEU A 110 10.16 6.56 0.54
C LEU A 110 10.92 7.88 0.71
N ALA A 111 12.19 7.88 0.36
CA ALA A 111 13.04 9.07 0.47
C ALA A 111 12.66 10.16 -0.54
N SER A 112 12.22 9.78 -1.74
CA SER A 112 11.93 10.70 -2.86
C SER A 112 10.46 11.09 -2.98
N GLY A 113 9.58 10.61 -2.08
CA GLY A 113 8.14 10.78 -2.20
C GLY A 113 7.56 10.04 -3.43
N ILE A 114 6.31 10.36 -3.79
CA ILE A 114 5.59 9.66 -4.88
C ILE A 114 5.06 10.60 -5.97
N LYS A 115 5.31 11.90 -5.87
CA LYS A 115 4.77 12.89 -6.81
C LYS A 115 5.11 12.59 -8.27
N PRO A 116 6.36 12.28 -8.66
CA PRO A 116 6.69 11.95 -10.05
C PRO A 116 5.92 10.72 -10.55
N LEU A 117 5.72 9.71 -9.68
CA LEU A 117 4.97 8.49 -10.01
C LEU A 117 3.50 8.80 -10.29
N VAL A 118 2.88 9.68 -9.49
CA VAL A 118 1.49 10.15 -9.66
C VAL A 118 1.32 10.96 -10.94
N GLU A 119 2.28 11.83 -11.27
CA GLU A 119 2.28 12.62 -12.49
C GLU A 119 2.40 11.73 -13.75
N GLU A 120 3.29 10.74 -13.70
CA GLU A 120 3.46 9.76 -14.77
C GLU A 120 2.19 8.94 -15.00
N PHE A 121 1.61 8.39 -13.91
CA PHE A 121 0.36 7.65 -13.96
C PHE A 121 -0.78 8.47 -14.56
N SER A 122 -0.90 9.74 -14.14
CA SER A 122 -1.95 10.65 -14.62
C SER A 122 -1.82 10.95 -16.11
N THR A 123 -0.58 10.94 -16.63
CA THR A 123 -0.28 11.18 -18.05
C THR A 123 -0.51 9.94 -18.90
N LYS A 124 0.06 8.80 -18.48
CA LYS A 124 0.03 7.53 -19.23
C LYS A 124 -1.28 6.75 -19.06
N ARG A 125 -1.96 6.93 -17.93
CA ARG A 125 -3.20 6.24 -17.55
C ARG A 125 -3.16 4.72 -17.77
N PRO A 126 -2.15 4.01 -17.27
CA PRO A 126 -2.14 2.56 -17.33
C PRO A 126 -3.21 1.98 -16.37
N ALA A 127 -3.65 0.74 -16.58
CA ALA A 127 -4.55 0.05 -15.65
C ALA A 127 -3.92 -0.12 -14.24
N ALA A 128 -2.59 -0.34 -14.21
CA ALA A 128 -1.80 -0.42 -12.99
C ALA A 128 -0.38 0.09 -13.22
N GLN A 129 0.21 0.70 -12.20
CA GLN A 129 1.62 1.08 -12.13
C GLN A 129 2.19 0.68 -10.77
N ILE A 130 3.39 0.11 -10.77
CA ILE A 130 4.03 -0.44 -9.57
C ILE A 130 5.37 0.24 -9.37
N LEU A 131 5.67 0.65 -8.14
CA LEU A 131 7.01 1.12 -7.79
C LEU A 131 7.92 -0.06 -7.50
N LEU A 132 9.06 -0.10 -8.17
CA LEU A 132 10.09 -1.12 -8.01
C LEU A 132 11.40 -0.49 -7.54
N THR A 133 12.22 -1.26 -6.82
CA THR A 133 13.59 -0.89 -6.44
C THR A 133 14.53 -2.06 -6.57
N GLN A 134 15.78 -1.79 -6.90
CA GLN A 134 16.82 -2.82 -6.87
C GLN A 134 17.21 -3.16 -5.44
N VAL A 135 17.31 -4.44 -5.14
CA VAL A 135 17.72 -4.96 -3.82
C VAL A 135 18.81 -6.02 -3.95
N PRO A 136 19.73 -6.12 -2.98
CA PRO A 136 20.82 -7.10 -3.03
C PRO A 136 20.36 -8.53 -2.68
N ASP A 137 19.20 -8.69 -2.03
CA ASP A 137 18.66 -9.96 -1.54
C ASP A 137 17.19 -10.18 -1.98
N PRO A 138 16.93 -10.24 -3.31
CA PRO A 138 15.57 -10.25 -3.88
C PRO A 138 14.71 -11.44 -3.43
N GLN A 139 15.31 -12.56 -3.02
CA GLN A 139 14.60 -13.74 -2.50
C GLN A 139 13.76 -13.46 -1.23
N ARG A 140 13.94 -12.29 -0.61
CA ARG A 140 13.19 -11.89 0.60
C ARG A 140 11.95 -11.04 0.31
N PHE A 141 11.72 -10.71 -0.95
CA PHE A 141 10.70 -9.77 -1.40
C PHE A 141 9.82 -10.36 -2.49
N GLY A 142 8.74 -9.68 -2.79
CA GLY A 142 8.05 -9.84 -4.05
C GLY A 142 8.90 -9.27 -5.18
N VAL A 143 9.20 -10.06 -6.20
CA VAL A 143 10.11 -9.71 -7.30
C VAL A 143 9.33 -9.58 -8.59
N ALA A 144 9.63 -8.53 -9.37
CA ALA A 144 9.08 -8.31 -10.70
C ALA A 144 10.05 -8.78 -11.79
N GLU A 145 9.53 -9.52 -12.76
CA GLU A 145 10.20 -9.80 -14.03
C GLU A 145 9.61 -8.84 -15.09
N LEU A 146 10.47 -8.15 -15.84
CA LEU A 146 10.06 -7.15 -16.82
C LEU A 146 10.40 -7.60 -18.24
N ASP A 147 9.58 -7.16 -19.21
CA ASP A 147 9.88 -7.08 -20.62
C ASP A 147 9.83 -5.60 -21.03
N GLY A 148 11.00 -4.98 -21.21
CA GLY A 148 11.11 -3.52 -21.25
C GLY A 148 10.59 -2.89 -19.96
N ASP A 149 9.62 -1.99 -20.05
CA ASP A 149 8.96 -1.35 -18.90
C ASP A 149 7.69 -2.09 -18.43
N THR A 150 7.37 -3.23 -19.04
CA THR A 150 6.15 -3.98 -18.73
C THR A 150 6.44 -5.12 -17.76
N VAL A 151 5.65 -5.17 -16.67
CA VAL A 151 5.70 -6.29 -15.73
C VAL A 151 5.05 -7.51 -16.38
N VAL A 152 5.84 -8.57 -16.62
CA VAL A 152 5.33 -9.83 -17.19
C VAL A 152 5.07 -10.88 -16.11
N ARG A 153 5.70 -10.75 -14.94
CA ARG A 153 5.52 -11.69 -13.85
C ARG A 153 5.86 -11.06 -12.50
N LEU A 154 5.12 -11.47 -11.47
CA LEU A 154 5.40 -11.16 -10.07
C LEU A 154 5.52 -12.48 -9.29
N VAL A 155 6.59 -12.63 -8.51
CA VAL A 155 6.85 -13.84 -7.72
C VAL A 155 7.20 -13.43 -6.29
N GLU A 156 6.43 -13.92 -5.32
CA GLU A 156 6.68 -13.67 -3.90
C GLU A 156 7.76 -14.62 -3.37
N ASN A 157 8.79 -14.05 -2.73
CA ASN A 157 9.90 -14.79 -2.11
C ASN A 157 10.47 -15.92 -2.99
N PRO A 158 10.92 -15.63 -4.23
CA PRO A 158 11.41 -16.66 -5.13
C PRO A 158 12.70 -17.29 -4.58
N GLU A 159 12.80 -18.62 -4.59
CA GLU A 159 14.05 -19.31 -4.24
C GLU A 159 15.20 -18.96 -5.19
N ASN A 160 14.88 -18.81 -6.47
CA ASN A 160 15.82 -18.45 -7.53
C ASN A 160 15.27 -17.23 -8.29
N PRO A 161 15.50 -16.00 -7.78
CA PRO A 161 15.00 -14.79 -8.41
C PRO A 161 15.65 -14.55 -9.78
N LYS A 162 14.83 -14.19 -10.77
CA LYS A 162 15.30 -13.86 -12.13
C LYS A 162 15.56 -12.36 -12.31
N SER A 163 15.26 -11.57 -11.29
CA SER A 163 15.43 -10.13 -11.27
C SER A 163 15.79 -9.70 -9.86
N ASP A 164 16.44 -8.55 -9.72
CA ASP A 164 16.73 -7.88 -8.45
C ASP A 164 15.72 -6.76 -8.13
N LEU A 165 14.65 -6.63 -8.94
CA LEU A 165 13.63 -5.61 -8.81
C LEU A 165 12.54 -6.04 -7.83
N ALA A 166 12.58 -5.49 -6.62
CA ALA A 166 11.62 -5.75 -5.56
C ALA A 166 10.44 -4.75 -5.59
N LEU A 167 9.26 -5.25 -5.20
CA LEU A 167 8.08 -4.41 -5.00
C LEU A 167 8.24 -3.55 -3.74
N VAL A 168 7.91 -2.27 -3.85
CA VAL A 168 8.04 -1.25 -2.78
C VAL A 168 6.65 -0.90 -2.25
N GLY A 169 5.74 -1.73 -2.07
CA GLY A 169 4.47 -1.45 -1.38
C GLY A 169 3.75 -0.13 -1.76
N VAL A 170 4.00 0.42 -2.95
CA VAL A 170 3.28 1.55 -3.53
C VAL A 170 2.82 1.17 -4.92
N TYR A 171 1.52 1.25 -5.11
CA TYR A 171 0.83 0.82 -6.32
C TYR A 171 -0.17 1.90 -6.74
N LEU A 172 -0.29 2.17 -8.03
CA LEU A 172 -1.32 3.04 -8.59
C LEU A 172 -2.25 2.20 -9.46
N PHE A 173 -3.53 2.41 -9.32
CA PHE A 173 -4.55 1.64 -10.02
C PHE A 173 -5.59 2.56 -10.64
N GLY A 174 -6.05 2.18 -11.84
CA GLY A 174 -7.32 2.65 -12.39
C GLY A 174 -8.50 1.94 -11.72
N PRO A 175 -9.73 2.46 -11.86
CA PRO A 175 -10.92 1.87 -11.26
C PRO A 175 -11.23 0.45 -11.80
N GLU A 176 -10.76 0.09 -12.98
CA GLU A 176 -10.91 -1.22 -13.60
C GLU A 176 -10.26 -2.37 -12.80
N ILE A 177 -9.40 -2.06 -11.83
CA ILE A 177 -8.75 -3.06 -10.99
C ILE A 177 -9.75 -3.88 -10.16
N PHE A 178 -10.90 -3.29 -9.80
CA PHE A 178 -11.93 -3.97 -9.04
C PHE A 178 -12.50 -5.20 -9.76
N GLU A 179 -12.66 -5.11 -11.09
CA GLU A 179 -13.08 -6.25 -11.92
C GLU A 179 -12.06 -7.40 -11.84
N SER A 180 -10.77 -7.07 -11.86
CA SER A 180 -9.69 -8.05 -11.74
C SER A 180 -9.67 -8.69 -10.36
N PHE A 181 -9.83 -7.92 -9.29
CA PHE A 181 -9.86 -8.42 -7.92
C PHE A 181 -11.08 -9.30 -7.64
N LYS A 182 -12.28 -8.95 -8.14
CA LYS A 182 -13.49 -9.76 -8.03
C LYS A 182 -13.34 -11.12 -8.74
N LYS A 183 -12.71 -11.15 -9.91
CA LYS A 183 -12.39 -12.40 -10.62
C LYS A 183 -11.38 -13.27 -9.87
N THR A 184 -10.35 -12.65 -9.28
CA THR A 184 -9.28 -13.36 -8.56
C THR A 184 -9.73 -13.88 -7.20
N SER A 185 -10.67 -13.22 -6.53
CA SER A 185 -11.23 -13.70 -5.25
C SER A 185 -12.01 -15.02 -5.42
N ASN A 186 -12.47 -15.31 -6.62
CA ASN A 186 -13.17 -16.55 -6.99
C ASN A 186 -12.20 -17.65 -7.53
N SER A 187 -10.92 -17.36 -7.69
CA SER A 187 -9.90 -18.31 -8.15
C SER A 187 -8.83 -18.53 -7.08
N SER A 188 -8.29 -19.76 -7.02
CA SER A 188 -7.25 -20.16 -6.06
C SER A 188 -5.86 -19.50 -6.28
N TYR A 189 -5.76 -18.48 -7.15
CA TYR A 189 -4.53 -17.73 -7.42
C TYR A 189 -4.49 -16.44 -6.59
N ASN A 190 -3.81 -16.49 -5.44
CA ASN A 190 -3.77 -15.42 -4.44
C ASN A 190 -2.34 -14.92 -4.18
N TRP A 191 -1.67 -14.32 -5.20
CA TRP A 191 -0.35 -13.71 -4.94
C TRP A 191 -0.47 -12.45 -4.04
N LEU A 192 -1.55 -11.68 -4.14
CA LEU A 192 -1.81 -10.52 -3.25
C LEU A 192 -2.14 -10.91 -1.81
N ASN A 193 -2.50 -12.14 -1.53
CA ASN A 193 -2.82 -12.60 -0.17
C ASN A 193 -1.61 -13.17 0.59
N LYS A 194 -0.44 -13.29 -0.05
CA LYS A 194 0.78 -13.82 0.59
C LYS A 194 1.69 -12.75 1.20
N THR A 195 1.37 -11.47 1.01
CA THR A 195 2.21 -10.33 1.44
C THR A 195 1.81 -9.73 2.79
N CYS A 196 1.27 -10.52 3.72
CA CYS A 196 1.05 -10.08 5.12
C CYS A 196 1.83 -10.91 6.11
#